data_7f149a53180a7ffa7b62cd1d15151e3b
#
_entry.id   7f149a53180a7ffa7b62cd1d15151e3b
#
_cell.length_a   1.000
_cell.length_b   1.000
_cell.length_c   1.000
_cell.angle_alpha   90.00
_cell.angle_beta   90.00
_cell.angle_gamma   90.00
#
_symmetry.space_group_name_H-M   'P 1'
#
loop_
_entity.id
_entity.type
_entity.pdbx_description
1 polymer ?
#
loop_
_entity_poly.entity_id
_entity_poly.type
_entity_poly.pdbx_seq_one_letter_code
_entity_poly.pdbx_strand_id
1 'polypeptide(L)'
;MLSYEKIQDPKPKKGHVIVKVNYCAVNHLDIWVRNGLPGRKVSFPHILGCDVCGTLTSDFGSLKKGEKVVVYPAIKSKTPRVSFAIIGGFGDYKGGYAEYIQVPQENIIKKPDWFSDVEASALNVSYLMAWNMLERSDCKKGNTILIWGANSGVGSAAILLAKAKAIRVITVVSDSRKAILARKLGADFVINRKNSDVITEVLRYTKNDGVDAVIDHVGAKTWPVSIEVLKVGGRMLACGTTSGAEATVNIRALYSKEAQIFGAYLGSKSQLVSLYRFMKLKKIKPIIDSIFNLKDAKLAHKKMESSNQFGKIILKI
;
A
#
# COMPACT_ATOMS: atom_id res chain seq x y z
N MET A 1 -23.56 0.76 0.79
CA MET A 1 -23.42 -0.15 1.97
C MET A 1 -22.73 -1.42 1.50
N LEU A 2 -21.86 -2.05 2.32
CA LEU A 2 -21.25 -3.35 1.99
C LEU A 2 -22.20 -4.48 2.36
N SER A 3 -22.51 -5.39 1.42
CA SER A 3 -23.36 -6.56 1.64
C SER A 3 -22.60 -7.83 1.23
N TYR A 4 -22.96 -8.97 1.84
CA TYR A 4 -22.48 -10.29 1.44
C TYR A 4 -23.62 -11.02 0.76
N GLU A 5 -23.46 -11.30 -0.53
CA GLU A 5 -24.54 -11.78 -1.38
C GLU A 5 -24.05 -12.89 -2.31
N LYS A 6 -24.96 -13.76 -2.73
CA LYS A 6 -24.69 -14.71 -3.80
C LYS A 6 -24.89 -14.02 -5.15
N ILE A 7 -23.87 -14.09 -6.00
CA ILE A 7 -23.89 -13.52 -7.35
C ILE A 7 -23.53 -14.57 -8.38
N GLN A 8 -23.78 -14.26 -9.66
CA GLN A 8 -23.38 -15.14 -10.76
C GLN A 8 -21.85 -15.13 -10.94
N ASP A 9 -21.29 -16.33 -11.15
CA ASP A 9 -19.86 -16.48 -11.47
C ASP A 9 -19.49 -15.76 -12.76
N PRO A 10 -18.25 -15.26 -12.87
CA PRO A 10 -17.78 -14.59 -14.08
C PRO A 10 -17.73 -15.58 -15.26
N LYS A 11 -18.28 -15.16 -16.42
CA LYS A 11 -18.21 -15.96 -17.65
C LYS A 11 -16.84 -15.80 -18.32
N PRO A 12 -16.30 -16.87 -18.93
CA PRO A 12 -15.06 -16.78 -19.69
C PRO A 12 -15.10 -15.67 -20.75
N LYS A 13 -14.02 -14.88 -20.86
CA LYS A 13 -13.86 -13.80 -21.84
C LYS A 13 -12.50 -13.91 -22.51
N LYS A 14 -12.43 -13.72 -23.84
CA LYS A 14 -11.17 -13.71 -24.59
C LYS A 14 -10.18 -12.71 -24.01
N GLY A 15 -8.93 -13.11 -23.84
CA GLY A 15 -7.86 -12.29 -23.26
C GLY A 15 -7.93 -12.13 -21.73
N HIS A 16 -8.84 -12.85 -21.07
CA HIS A 16 -8.97 -12.84 -19.60
C HIS A 16 -8.82 -14.26 -19.05
N VAL A 17 -8.53 -14.34 -17.76
CA VAL A 17 -8.51 -15.59 -16.98
C VAL A 17 -9.40 -15.45 -15.76
N ILE A 18 -9.93 -16.56 -15.29
CA ILE A 18 -10.69 -16.64 -14.05
C ILE A 18 -9.77 -17.23 -12.98
N VAL A 19 -9.70 -16.57 -11.85
CA VAL A 19 -8.95 -17.00 -10.67
C VAL A 19 -9.93 -17.30 -9.56
N LYS A 20 -9.87 -18.50 -8.97
CA LYS A 20 -10.52 -18.80 -7.70
C LYS A 20 -9.74 -18.11 -6.60
N VAL A 21 -10.37 -17.15 -5.93
CA VAL A 21 -9.71 -16.34 -4.90
C VAL A 21 -9.55 -17.17 -3.63
N ASN A 22 -8.35 -17.17 -3.07
CA ASN A 22 -8.06 -17.79 -1.78
C ASN A 22 -8.06 -16.74 -0.65
N TYR A 23 -7.38 -15.59 -0.93
CA TYR A 23 -7.26 -14.48 0.00
C TYR A 23 -7.23 -13.15 -0.77
N CYS A 24 -7.82 -12.12 -0.14
CA CYS A 24 -7.78 -10.75 -0.62
C CYS A 24 -7.50 -9.80 0.55
N ALA A 25 -6.50 -8.90 0.42
CA ALA A 25 -6.22 -7.97 1.51
C ALA A 25 -7.02 -6.66 1.36
N VAL A 26 -7.41 -6.11 2.51
CA VAL A 26 -8.13 -4.85 2.63
C VAL A 26 -7.18 -3.67 2.44
N ASN A 27 -7.62 -2.63 1.73
CA ASN A 27 -6.91 -1.38 1.50
C ASN A 27 -7.83 -0.17 1.77
N HIS A 28 -7.26 1.00 2.05
CA HIS A 28 -8.05 2.24 2.17
C HIS A 28 -8.82 2.57 0.88
N LEU A 29 -8.33 2.11 -0.27
CA LEU A 29 -9.04 2.22 -1.53
C LEU A 29 -10.44 1.60 -1.46
N ASP A 30 -10.58 0.45 -0.81
CA ASP A 30 -11.88 -0.24 -0.65
C ASP A 30 -12.86 0.62 0.16
N ILE A 31 -12.35 1.32 1.20
CA ILE A 31 -13.15 2.27 1.99
C ILE A 31 -13.58 3.46 1.13
N TRP A 32 -12.65 4.04 0.36
CA TRP A 32 -12.94 5.19 -0.50
C TRP A 32 -13.94 4.84 -1.61
N VAL A 33 -13.80 3.67 -2.24
CA VAL A 33 -14.74 3.19 -3.27
C VAL A 33 -16.12 2.96 -2.65
N ARG A 34 -16.21 2.32 -1.48
CA ARG A 34 -17.46 2.09 -0.77
C ARG A 34 -18.18 3.40 -0.39
N ASN A 35 -17.42 4.40 0.05
CA ASN A 35 -17.97 5.69 0.48
C ASN A 35 -18.22 6.65 -0.69
N GLY A 36 -17.62 6.40 -1.84
CA GLY A 36 -17.57 7.32 -2.96
C GLY A 36 -16.51 8.42 -2.78
N LEU A 37 -16.00 8.93 -3.90
CA LEU A 37 -15.14 10.11 -3.93
C LEU A 37 -15.68 11.10 -4.99
N PRO A 38 -15.67 12.42 -4.73
CA PRO A 38 -16.06 13.42 -5.70
C PRO A 38 -15.31 13.25 -7.04
N GLY A 39 -16.03 13.31 -8.15
CA GLY A 39 -15.47 13.15 -9.49
C GLY A 39 -15.07 11.74 -9.88
N ARG A 40 -15.29 10.73 -9.03
CA ARG A 40 -15.04 9.31 -9.32
C ARG A 40 -16.35 8.52 -9.38
N LYS A 41 -16.53 7.76 -10.46
CA LYS A 41 -17.74 6.94 -10.67
C LYS A 41 -17.44 5.47 -10.41
N VAL A 42 -18.42 4.77 -9.88
CA VAL A 42 -18.43 3.31 -9.71
C VAL A 42 -19.79 2.82 -10.19
N SER A 43 -19.79 1.78 -11.03
CA SER A 43 -21.00 1.13 -11.49
C SER A 43 -21.43 0.07 -10.47
N PHE A 44 -22.61 0.23 -9.88
CA PHE A 44 -23.15 -0.74 -8.94
C PHE A 44 -24.02 -1.80 -9.65
N PRO A 45 -24.06 -3.06 -9.17
CA PRO A 45 -23.30 -3.62 -8.03
C PRO A 45 -21.80 -3.73 -8.32
N HIS A 46 -20.96 -3.36 -7.35
CA HIS A 46 -19.49 -3.40 -7.46
C HIS A 46 -18.87 -4.37 -6.44
N ILE A 47 -17.78 -5.03 -6.85
CA ILE A 47 -17.01 -5.93 -5.99
C ILE A 47 -15.67 -5.26 -5.71
N LEU A 48 -15.36 -5.05 -4.44
CA LEU A 48 -14.12 -4.45 -3.95
C LEU A 48 -12.95 -5.46 -3.96
N GLY A 49 -11.76 -5.00 -3.58
CA GLY A 49 -10.59 -5.83 -3.32
C GLY A 49 -9.62 -5.94 -4.49
N CYS A 50 -8.44 -5.36 -4.31
CA CYS A 50 -7.39 -5.31 -5.34
C CYS A 50 -6.16 -6.18 -5.05
N ASP A 51 -5.98 -6.63 -3.81
CA ASP A 51 -4.84 -7.42 -3.35
C ASP A 51 -5.18 -8.92 -3.35
N VAL A 52 -5.12 -9.57 -4.50
CA VAL A 52 -5.63 -10.94 -4.70
C VAL A 52 -4.51 -11.97 -4.79
N CYS A 53 -4.65 -13.06 -4.03
CA CYS A 53 -3.95 -14.32 -4.22
C CYS A 53 -4.99 -15.44 -4.43
N GLY A 54 -4.78 -16.30 -5.42
CA GLY A 54 -5.74 -17.35 -5.75
C GLY A 54 -5.15 -18.48 -6.59
N THR A 55 -6.04 -19.25 -7.20
CA THR A 55 -5.72 -20.45 -7.97
C THR A 55 -6.32 -20.32 -9.37
N LEU A 56 -5.55 -20.60 -10.41
CA LEU A 56 -6.03 -20.62 -11.79
C LEU A 56 -7.10 -21.69 -12.00
N THR A 57 -8.20 -21.35 -12.66
CA THR A 57 -9.29 -22.28 -13.00
C THR A 57 -9.09 -22.97 -14.34
N SER A 58 -8.17 -22.48 -15.18
CA SER A 58 -7.83 -23.04 -16.50
C SER A 58 -6.35 -22.80 -16.81
N ASP A 59 -5.82 -23.52 -17.80
CA ASP A 59 -4.46 -23.29 -18.32
C ASP A 59 -4.33 -21.90 -18.92
N PHE A 60 -3.16 -21.27 -18.74
CA PHE A 60 -2.81 -19.98 -19.33
C PHE A 60 -1.31 -19.84 -19.56
N GLY A 61 -0.87 -19.70 -20.80
CA GLY A 61 0.56 -19.65 -21.16
C GLY A 61 1.30 -20.89 -20.64
N SER A 62 2.35 -20.66 -19.86
CA SER A 62 3.10 -21.75 -19.19
C SER A 62 2.46 -22.20 -17.87
N LEU A 63 1.46 -21.46 -17.36
CA LEU A 63 0.79 -21.79 -16.11
C LEU A 63 -0.35 -22.79 -16.33
N LYS A 64 -0.51 -23.72 -15.41
CA LYS A 64 -1.52 -24.77 -15.45
C LYS A 64 -2.68 -24.49 -14.51
N LYS A 65 -3.85 -25.03 -14.84
CA LYS A 65 -4.99 -25.11 -13.91
C LYS A 65 -4.51 -25.65 -12.55
N GLY A 66 -4.94 -25.01 -11.47
CA GLY A 66 -4.53 -25.38 -10.11
C GLY A 66 -3.28 -24.64 -9.60
N GLU A 67 -2.49 -23.99 -10.46
CA GLU A 67 -1.34 -23.22 -10.00
C GLU A 67 -1.75 -21.96 -9.23
N LYS A 68 -0.94 -21.64 -8.21
CA LYS A 68 -1.14 -20.46 -7.39
C LYS A 68 -0.62 -19.20 -8.08
N VAL A 69 -1.45 -18.18 -8.06
CA VAL A 69 -1.16 -16.89 -8.72
C VAL A 69 -1.50 -15.71 -7.82
N VAL A 70 -0.88 -14.59 -8.09
CA VAL A 70 -1.26 -13.27 -7.59
C VAL A 70 -1.72 -12.40 -8.75
N VAL A 71 -2.60 -11.47 -8.47
CA VAL A 71 -3.11 -10.53 -9.46
C VAL A 71 -2.38 -9.21 -9.30
N TYR A 72 -1.67 -8.76 -10.34
CA TYR A 72 -1.17 -7.38 -10.40
C TYR A 72 -2.38 -6.44 -10.53
N PRO A 73 -2.59 -5.49 -9.59
CA PRO A 73 -3.88 -4.83 -9.47
C PRO A 73 -4.14 -3.71 -10.47
N ALA A 74 -3.15 -3.26 -11.24
CA ALA A 74 -3.31 -2.15 -12.16
C ALA A 74 -3.60 -2.60 -13.58
N ILE A 75 -4.57 -1.92 -14.22
CA ILE A 75 -4.94 -2.10 -15.63
C ILE A 75 -4.70 -0.78 -16.34
N LYS A 76 -4.09 -0.78 -17.53
CA LYS A 76 -3.84 0.44 -18.31
C LYS A 76 -5.14 1.24 -18.45
N SER A 77 -5.11 2.50 -18.03
CA SER A 77 -6.28 3.37 -18.09
C SER A 77 -6.62 3.72 -19.53
N LYS A 78 -7.92 3.80 -19.81
CA LYS A 78 -8.43 4.36 -21.06
C LYS A 78 -8.55 5.88 -21.00
N THR A 79 -8.40 6.49 -19.81
CA THR A 79 -8.51 7.93 -19.63
C THR A 79 -7.12 8.57 -19.52
N PRO A 80 -6.82 9.67 -20.24
CA PRO A 80 -5.49 10.29 -20.24
C PRO A 80 -5.05 10.86 -18.87
N ARG A 81 -6.00 11.12 -17.98
CA ARG A 81 -5.74 11.81 -16.69
C ARG A 81 -5.21 10.90 -15.59
N VAL A 82 -5.20 9.58 -15.77
CA VAL A 82 -4.68 8.61 -14.80
C VAL A 82 -3.91 7.54 -15.54
N SER A 83 -2.77 7.12 -14.99
CA SER A 83 -1.88 6.14 -15.63
C SER A 83 -2.54 4.77 -15.78
N PHE A 84 -3.35 4.36 -14.78
CA PHE A 84 -4.06 3.08 -14.77
C PHE A 84 -5.27 3.09 -13.83
N ALA A 85 -6.21 2.18 -14.08
CA ALA A 85 -7.30 1.82 -13.19
C ALA A 85 -6.82 0.71 -12.24
N ILE A 86 -7.44 0.61 -11.07
CA ILE A 86 -7.17 -0.44 -10.10
C ILE A 86 -8.35 -1.42 -10.09
N ILE A 87 -8.08 -2.71 -10.17
CA ILE A 87 -9.05 -3.80 -10.03
C ILE A 87 -9.75 -3.66 -8.67
N GLY A 88 -11.08 -3.75 -8.62
CA GLY A 88 -11.86 -3.52 -7.39
C GLY A 88 -11.85 -2.08 -6.89
N GLY A 89 -11.20 -1.17 -7.63
CA GLY A 89 -11.17 0.25 -7.37
C GLY A 89 -12.29 1.01 -8.08
N PHE A 90 -12.05 2.30 -8.38
CA PHE A 90 -13.00 3.11 -9.16
C PHE A 90 -13.05 2.65 -10.62
N GLY A 91 -14.26 2.64 -11.20
CA GLY A 91 -14.54 2.17 -12.56
C GLY A 91 -15.23 0.81 -12.58
N ASP A 92 -15.09 0.07 -13.68
CA ASP A 92 -15.90 -1.12 -13.99
C ASP A 92 -15.20 -2.46 -13.65
N TYR A 93 -13.95 -2.43 -13.21
CA TYR A 93 -13.19 -3.65 -12.91
C TYR A 93 -13.54 -4.17 -11.52
N LYS A 94 -14.31 -5.26 -11.47
CA LYS A 94 -14.68 -5.96 -10.22
C LYS A 94 -13.45 -6.56 -9.55
N GLY A 95 -13.44 -6.55 -8.22
CA GLY A 95 -12.32 -7.00 -7.39
C GLY A 95 -12.45 -8.41 -6.84
N GLY A 96 -11.61 -8.72 -5.87
CA GLY A 96 -11.43 -10.04 -5.28
C GLY A 96 -12.19 -10.31 -3.98
N TYR A 97 -13.15 -9.47 -3.58
CA TYR A 97 -14.08 -9.80 -2.48
C TYR A 97 -15.19 -10.74 -3.00
N ALA A 98 -14.76 -11.81 -3.63
CA ALA A 98 -15.61 -12.82 -4.24
C ALA A 98 -14.86 -14.15 -4.39
N GLU A 99 -15.58 -15.27 -4.52
CA GLU A 99 -14.99 -16.59 -4.73
C GLU A 99 -14.20 -16.67 -6.05
N TYR A 100 -14.61 -15.92 -7.06
CA TYR A 100 -13.96 -15.87 -8.37
C TYR A 100 -13.78 -14.44 -8.85
N ILE A 101 -12.64 -14.17 -9.46
CA ILE A 101 -12.35 -12.91 -10.15
C ILE A 101 -11.93 -13.18 -11.60
N GLN A 102 -12.43 -12.37 -12.53
CA GLN A 102 -11.97 -12.37 -13.91
C GLN A 102 -11.07 -11.15 -14.16
N VAL A 103 -9.85 -11.40 -14.64
CA VAL A 103 -8.86 -10.36 -14.88
C VAL A 103 -8.19 -10.54 -16.24
N PRO A 104 -7.66 -9.45 -16.85
CA PRO A 104 -6.83 -9.59 -18.05
C PRO A 104 -5.64 -10.51 -17.79
N GLN A 105 -5.27 -11.27 -18.81
CA GLN A 105 -4.18 -12.27 -18.74
C GLN A 105 -2.84 -11.67 -18.33
N GLU A 106 -2.55 -10.45 -18.79
CA GLU A 106 -1.33 -9.72 -18.45
C GLU A 106 -1.21 -9.36 -16.95
N ASN A 107 -2.31 -9.39 -16.20
CA ASN A 107 -2.30 -9.11 -14.77
C ASN A 107 -1.91 -10.31 -13.91
N ILE A 108 -1.77 -11.51 -14.50
CA ILE A 108 -1.40 -12.71 -13.77
C ILE A 108 0.11 -12.77 -13.55
N ILE A 109 0.50 -13.15 -12.33
CA ILE A 109 1.88 -13.45 -11.94
C ILE A 109 1.84 -14.77 -11.17
N LYS A 110 2.75 -15.71 -11.49
CA LYS A 110 2.92 -16.93 -10.68
C LYS A 110 3.27 -16.52 -9.25
N LYS A 111 2.54 -17.06 -8.28
CA LYS A 111 2.84 -16.79 -6.86
C LYS A 111 4.23 -17.34 -6.53
N PRO A 112 5.12 -16.52 -5.94
CA PRO A 112 6.40 -17.05 -5.48
C PRO A 112 6.21 -18.05 -4.33
N ASP A 113 6.88 -19.19 -4.41
CA ASP A 113 6.76 -20.29 -3.42
C ASP A 113 7.22 -19.88 -2.01
N TRP A 114 8.07 -18.85 -1.92
CA TRP A 114 8.54 -18.28 -0.67
C TRP A 114 7.42 -17.74 0.23
N PHE A 115 6.31 -17.30 -0.35
CA PHE A 115 5.16 -16.74 0.38
C PHE A 115 4.03 -17.74 0.48
N SER A 116 3.39 -17.82 1.66
CA SER A 116 2.07 -18.42 1.79
C SER A 116 1.03 -17.63 1.00
N ASP A 117 -0.16 -18.19 0.75
CA ASP A 117 -1.23 -17.49 0.03
C ASP A 117 -1.67 -16.21 0.78
N VAL A 118 -1.72 -16.25 2.11
CA VAL A 118 -2.01 -15.10 2.98
C VAL A 118 -0.97 -14.00 2.80
N GLU A 119 0.33 -14.35 2.87
CA GLU A 119 1.43 -13.41 2.70
C GLU A 119 1.42 -12.79 1.30
N ALA A 120 1.22 -13.61 0.27
CA ALA A 120 1.20 -13.15 -1.11
C ALA A 120 0.04 -12.17 -1.40
N SER A 121 -1.12 -12.36 -0.77
CA SER A 121 -2.23 -11.41 -0.88
C SER A 121 -1.99 -10.06 -0.22
N ALA A 122 -0.99 -9.93 0.65
CA ALA A 122 -0.68 -8.69 1.36
C ALA A 122 0.25 -7.73 0.60
N LEU A 123 0.86 -8.17 -0.51
CA LEU A 123 2.04 -7.54 -1.11
C LEU A 123 1.74 -6.61 -2.29
N ASN A 124 0.63 -6.84 -3.02
CA ASN A 124 0.45 -6.33 -4.37
C ASN A 124 0.10 -4.83 -4.42
N VAL A 125 -0.38 -4.26 -3.33
CA VAL A 125 -0.67 -2.82 -3.22
C VAL A 125 0.26 -2.14 -2.23
N SER A 126 0.13 -2.41 -0.94
CA SER A 126 0.84 -1.64 0.10
C SER A 126 2.36 -1.80 0.01
N TYR A 127 2.85 -3.03 -0.17
CA TYR A 127 4.30 -3.28 -0.28
C TYR A 127 4.85 -2.78 -1.62
N LEU A 128 4.10 -2.95 -2.71
CA LEU A 128 4.48 -2.40 -4.01
C LEU A 128 4.55 -0.86 -3.98
N MET A 129 3.58 -0.21 -3.33
CA MET A 129 3.59 1.23 -3.13
C MET A 129 4.81 1.69 -2.33
N ALA A 130 5.09 1.02 -1.20
CA ALA A 130 6.26 1.32 -0.38
C ALA A 130 7.58 1.11 -1.16
N TRP A 131 7.67 0.04 -1.95
CA TRP A 131 8.82 -0.24 -2.82
C TRP A 131 9.03 0.86 -3.85
N ASN A 132 7.98 1.23 -4.60
CA ASN A 132 8.04 2.32 -5.58
C ASN A 132 8.49 3.64 -4.95
N MET A 133 7.94 3.99 -3.78
CA MET A 133 8.34 5.21 -3.08
C MET A 133 9.80 5.15 -2.61
N LEU A 134 10.27 4.02 -2.10
CA LEU A 134 11.66 3.86 -1.70
C LEU A 134 12.64 3.91 -2.89
N GLU A 135 12.29 3.36 -4.04
CA GLU A 135 13.11 3.50 -5.25
C GLU A 135 13.19 4.97 -5.70
N ARG A 136 12.08 5.69 -5.67
CA ARG A 136 12.01 7.11 -6.07
C ARG A 136 12.59 8.07 -5.04
N SER A 137 12.72 7.64 -3.78
CA SER A 137 13.37 8.45 -2.74
C SER A 137 14.85 8.67 -3.00
N ASP A 138 15.44 7.80 -3.80
CA ASP A 138 16.89 7.73 -4.06
C ASP A 138 17.75 7.57 -2.80
N CYS A 139 17.16 7.20 -1.68
CA CYS A 139 17.86 6.96 -0.43
C CYS A 139 18.83 5.77 -0.57
N LYS A 140 20.05 5.98 -0.14
CA LYS A 140 21.12 4.98 -0.08
C LYS A 140 21.35 4.52 1.36
N LYS A 141 22.20 3.51 1.53
CA LYS A 141 22.68 3.08 2.85
C LYS A 141 23.18 4.29 3.67
N GLY A 142 22.69 4.42 4.89
CA GLY A 142 23.05 5.49 5.82
C GLY A 142 22.22 6.77 5.71
N ASN A 143 21.43 6.98 4.63
CA ASN A 143 20.46 8.05 4.57
C ASN A 143 19.37 7.88 5.64
N THR A 144 18.67 8.97 5.97
CA THR A 144 17.58 8.99 6.96
C THR A 144 16.27 9.30 6.28
N ILE A 145 15.24 8.48 6.53
CA ILE A 145 13.90 8.66 5.99
C ILE A 145 12.87 8.79 7.10
N LEU A 146 11.95 9.75 6.96
CA LEU A 146 10.76 9.84 7.80
C LEU A 146 9.61 9.07 7.16
N ILE A 147 8.96 8.19 7.92
CA ILE A 147 7.80 7.40 7.45
C ILE A 147 6.62 7.70 8.38
N TRP A 148 5.57 8.29 7.82
CA TRP A 148 4.33 8.53 8.55
C TRP A 148 3.54 7.23 8.74
N GLY A 149 2.82 7.12 9.85
CA GLY A 149 1.82 6.06 10.06
C GLY A 149 2.38 4.64 10.05
N ALA A 150 3.34 4.33 10.90
CA ALA A 150 4.01 3.03 11.03
C ALA A 150 3.07 1.82 11.07
N ASN A 151 1.85 2.00 11.58
CA ASN A 151 0.87 0.93 11.74
C ASN A 151 0.07 0.60 10.47
N SER A 152 0.14 1.42 9.44
CA SER A 152 -0.53 1.15 8.16
C SER A 152 0.16 0.05 7.36
N GLY A 153 -0.54 -0.48 6.34
CA GLY A 153 0.07 -1.43 5.41
C GLY A 153 1.27 -0.84 4.66
N VAL A 154 1.18 0.43 4.23
CA VAL A 154 2.29 1.13 3.53
C VAL A 154 3.41 1.48 4.51
N GLY A 155 3.08 2.03 5.69
CA GLY A 155 4.08 2.44 6.67
C GLY A 155 4.91 1.26 7.21
N SER A 156 4.25 0.15 7.59
CA SER A 156 4.95 -1.06 8.06
C SER A 156 5.82 -1.68 6.96
N ALA A 157 5.33 -1.72 5.72
CA ALA A 157 6.09 -2.17 4.56
C ALA A 157 7.32 -1.28 4.32
N ALA A 158 7.15 0.04 4.34
CA ALA A 158 8.23 1.00 4.11
C ALA A 158 9.33 0.87 5.17
N ILE A 159 8.97 0.68 6.46
CA ILE A 159 9.95 0.45 7.53
C ILE A 159 10.78 -0.81 7.24
N LEU A 160 10.13 -1.96 7.01
CA LEU A 160 10.82 -3.23 6.75
C LEU A 160 11.77 -3.13 5.54
N LEU A 161 11.28 -2.57 4.45
CA LEU A 161 12.04 -2.46 3.19
C LEU A 161 13.19 -1.46 3.31
N ALA A 162 12.98 -0.30 3.97
CA ALA A 162 14.04 0.69 4.22
C ALA A 162 15.15 0.12 5.11
N LYS A 163 14.78 -0.58 6.19
CA LYS A 163 15.77 -1.25 7.07
C LYS A 163 16.57 -2.30 6.33
N ALA A 164 15.95 -3.10 5.47
CA ALA A 164 16.65 -4.09 4.65
C ALA A 164 17.62 -3.47 3.62
N LYS A 165 17.40 -2.19 3.26
CA LYS A 165 18.31 -1.37 2.44
C LYS A 165 19.35 -0.62 3.29
N ALA A 166 19.41 -0.85 4.60
CA ALA A 166 20.28 -0.15 5.55
C ALA A 166 20.07 1.38 5.59
N ILE A 167 18.83 1.83 5.36
CA ILE A 167 18.38 3.22 5.53
C ILE A 167 17.98 3.41 6.99
N ARG A 168 18.30 4.54 7.59
CA ARG A 168 17.85 4.91 8.93
C ARG A 168 16.41 5.38 8.89
N VAL A 169 15.58 4.86 9.77
CA VAL A 169 14.13 5.11 9.75
C VAL A 169 13.70 5.87 11.00
N ILE A 170 13.17 7.06 10.79
CA ILE A 170 12.33 7.78 11.75
C ILE A 170 10.88 7.47 11.40
N THR A 171 10.02 7.18 12.39
CA THR A 171 8.61 6.99 12.12
C THR A 171 7.72 7.65 13.17
N VAL A 172 6.50 8.00 12.76
CA VAL A 172 5.53 8.69 13.60
C VAL A 172 4.34 7.78 13.89
N VAL A 173 3.98 7.71 15.16
CA VAL A 173 2.84 6.92 15.67
C VAL A 173 1.92 7.77 16.54
N SER A 174 0.74 7.21 16.88
CA SER A 174 -0.28 7.89 17.71
C SER A 174 -0.37 7.40 19.15
N ASP A 175 0.34 6.32 19.50
CA ASP A 175 0.28 5.71 20.83
C ASP A 175 1.49 4.81 21.12
N SER A 176 1.66 4.46 22.41
CA SER A 176 2.81 3.68 22.89
C SER A 176 2.81 2.24 22.38
N ARG A 177 1.64 1.60 22.19
CA ARG A 177 1.55 0.24 21.62
C ARG A 177 2.12 0.20 20.22
N LYS A 178 1.73 1.16 19.36
CA LYS A 178 2.25 1.29 18.00
C LYS A 178 3.74 1.62 18.00
N ALA A 179 4.22 2.39 18.98
CA ALA A 179 5.65 2.70 19.13
C ALA A 179 6.48 1.44 19.39
N ILE A 180 6.03 0.57 20.28
CA ILE A 180 6.69 -0.71 20.56
C ILE A 180 6.77 -1.57 19.29
N LEU A 181 5.66 -1.68 18.55
CA LEU A 181 5.61 -2.47 17.32
C LEU A 181 6.50 -1.87 16.22
N ALA A 182 6.55 -0.55 16.07
CA ALA A 182 7.42 0.12 15.10
C ALA A 182 8.91 -0.13 15.40
N ARG A 183 9.31 -0.11 16.68
CA ARG A 183 10.68 -0.48 17.09
C ARG A 183 10.98 -1.94 16.77
N LYS A 184 10.04 -2.85 17.00
CA LYS A 184 10.20 -4.28 16.62
C LYS A 184 10.39 -4.49 15.13
N LEU A 185 9.83 -3.61 14.27
CA LEU A 185 10.08 -3.61 12.83
C LEU A 185 11.47 -3.07 12.46
N GLY A 186 12.22 -2.52 13.41
CA GLY A 186 13.54 -1.96 13.20
C GLY A 186 13.60 -0.45 12.98
N ALA A 187 12.52 0.31 13.25
CA ALA A 187 12.61 1.76 13.23
C ALA A 187 13.66 2.28 14.22
N ASP A 188 14.59 3.11 13.77
CA ASP A 188 15.72 3.61 14.58
C ASP A 188 15.25 4.67 15.58
N PHE A 189 14.25 5.49 15.18
CA PHE A 189 13.63 6.47 16.04
C PHE A 189 12.12 6.50 15.85
N VAL A 190 11.37 6.54 16.95
CA VAL A 190 9.90 6.50 16.93
C VAL A 190 9.35 7.68 17.71
N ILE A 191 8.60 8.54 17.05
CA ILE A 191 7.97 9.73 17.60
C ILE A 191 6.49 9.44 17.89
N ASN A 192 6.07 9.61 19.14
CA ASN A 192 4.65 9.61 19.48
C ASN A 192 4.12 11.05 19.38
N ARG A 193 3.41 11.35 18.32
CA ARG A 193 2.88 12.70 18.01
C ARG A 193 1.87 13.24 19.01
N LYS A 194 1.41 12.43 19.98
CA LYS A 194 0.57 12.93 21.09
C LYS A 194 1.38 13.58 22.20
N ASN A 195 2.65 13.21 22.33
CA ASN A 195 3.50 13.61 23.43
C ASN A 195 4.66 14.50 23.03
N SER A 196 4.92 14.62 21.71
CA SER A 196 6.11 15.33 21.19
C SER A 196 5.79 16.03 19.88
N ASP A 197 6.38 17.19 19.67
CA ASP A 197 6.38 17.87 18.38
C ASP A 197 7.27 17.13 17.38
N VAL A 198 6.72 16.83 16.21
CA VAL A 198 7.40 15.99 15.20
C VAL A 198 8.60 16.72 14.60
N ILE A 199 8.49 18.03 14.32
CA ILE A 199 9.58 18.80 13.71
C ILE A 199 10.76 18.84 14.68
N THR A 200 10.52 19.23 15.93
CA THR A 200 11.55 19.30 16.98
C THR A 200 12.28 17.97 17.15
N GLU A 201 11.53 16.85 17.21
CA GLU A 201 12.13 15.54 17.41
C GLU A 201 12.92 15.04 16.20
N VAL A 202 12.45 15.29 14.97
CA VAL A 202 13.20 14.96 13.74
C VAL A 202 14.49 15.77 13.67
N LEU A 203 14.44 17.08 13.90
CA LEU A 203 15.61 17.95 13.86
C LEU A 203 16.61 17.57 14.97
N ARG A 204 16.13 17.28 16.18
CA ARG A 204 16.99 16.80 17.27
C ARG A 204 17.72 15.51 16.88
N TYR A 205 17.01 14.52 16.32
CA TYR A 205 17.61 13.23 15.92
C TYR A 205 18.59 13.40 14.75
N THR A 206 18.33 14.31 13.83
CA THR A 206 19.17 14.57 12.65
C THR A 206 20.21 15.66 12.87
N LYS A 207 20.37 16.17 14.10
CA LYS A 207 21.30 17.26 14.44
C LYS A 207 21.07 18.53 13.59
N ASN A 208 19.80 18.89 13.37
CA ASN A 208 19.30 19.99 12.57
C ASN A 208 19.53 19.88 11.04
N ASP A 209 20.01 18.75 10.54
CA ASP A 209 20.18 18.53 9.09
C ASP A 209 18.85 18.26 8.36
N GLY A 210 17.91 17.61 9.03
CA GLY A 210 16.67 17.11 8.43
C GLY A 210 16.83 15.70 7.84
N VAL A 211 15.80 15.24 7.13
CA VAL A 211 15.75 13.89 6.53
C VAL A 211 15.97 13.93 5.03
N ASP A 212 16.62 12.88 4.49
CA ASP A 212 16.85 12.72 3.04
C ASP A 212 15.55 12.54 2.27
N ALA A 213 14.58 11.86 2.88
CA ALA A 213 13.27 11.70 2.28
C ALA A 213 12.15 11.55 3.32
N VAL A 214 10.92 11.81 2.86
CA VAL A 214 9.68 11.55 3.62
C VAL A 214 8.77 10.66 2.79
N ILE A 215 8.24 9.60 3.38
CA ILE A 215 7.11 8.83 2.84
C ILE A 215 5.84 9.29 3.55
N ASP A 216 4.97 9.96 2.80
CA ASP A 216 3.70 10.49 3.28
C ASP A 216 2.52 9.86 2.54
N HIS A 217 1.75 9.05 3.23
CA HIS A 217 0.51 8.46 2.75
C HIS A 217 -0.71 8.94 3.55
N VAL A 218 -0.53 10.01 4.35
CA VAL A 218 -1.55 10.56 5.25
C VAL A 218 -2.26 11.76 4.62
N GLY A 219 -1.52 12.70 4.03
CA GLY A 219 -2.10 13.82 3.28
C GLY A 219 -2.15 15.13 4.08
N ALA A 220 -3.23 15.88 3.98
CA ALA A 220 -3.35 17.28 4.39
C ALA A 220 -2.68 17.63 5.73
N LYS A 221 -2.91 16.82 6.77
CA LYS A 221 -2.40 17.11 8.14
C LYS A 221 -0.89 16.93 8.31
N THR A 222 -0.23 16.20 7.42
CA THR A 222 1.20 15.86 7.53
C THR A 222 2.08 16.60 6.55
N TRP A 223 1.54 17.08 5.44
CA TRP A 223 2.30 17.74 4.38
C TRP A 223 3.12 18.96 4.84
N PRO A 224 2.59 19.89 5.66
CA PRO A 224 3.39 21.02 6.14
C PRO A 224 4.63 20.56 6.91
N VAL A 225 4.44 19.61 7.82
CA VAL A 225 5.54 19.01 8.61
C VAL A 225 6.51 18.24 7.73
N SER A 226 5.98 17.48 6.76
CA SER A 226 6.78 16.67 5.83
C SER A 226 7.77 17.50 5.02
N ILE A 227 7.37 18.72 4.59
CA ILE A 227 8.26 19.63 3.87
C ILE A 227 9.26 20.27 4.85
N GLU A 228 8.79 20.66 6.04
CA GLU A 228 9.64 21.35 7.03
C GLU A 228 10.81 20.50 7.53
N VAL A 229 10.64 19.19 7.64
CA VAL A 229 11.68 18.28 8.13
C VAL A 229 12.65 17.78 7.05
N LEU A 230 12.43 18.11 5.78
CA LEU A 230 13.36 17.76 4.71
C LEU A 230 14.67 18.53 4.86
N LYS A 231 15.79 17.89 4.58
CA LYS A 231 17.07 18.58 4.34
C LYS A 231 17.08 19.28 2.98
N VAL A 232 18.10 20.07 2.69
CA VAL A 232 18.33 20.65 1.36
C VAL A 232 18.46 19.53 0.32
N GLY A 233 17.73 19.64 -0.80
CA GLY A 233 17.63 18.63 -1.85
C GLY A 233 16.80 17.39 -1.47
N GLY A 234 16.14 17.40 -0.30
CA GLY A 234 15.35 16.28 0.19
C GLY A 234 14.11 15.99 -0.64
N ARG A 235 13.59 14.75 -0.57
CA ARG A 235 12.48 14.26 -1.40
C ARG A 235 11.27 13.85 -0.57
N MET A 236 10.09 14.35 -0.93
CA MET A 236 8.81 13.90 -0.40
C MET A 236 8.11 12.98 -1.38
N LEU A 237 7.79 11.75 -0.96
CA LEU A 237 7.07 10.74 -1.72
C LEU A 237 5.65 10.66 -1.18
N ALA A 238 4.68 11.12 -1.95
CA ALA A 238 3.29 11.26 -1.52
C ALA A 238 2.38 10.24 -2.20
N CYS A 239 1.58 9.51 -1.40
CA CYS A 239 0.48 8.69 -1.86
C CYS A 239 -0.64 8.67 -0.81
N GLY A 240 -1.88 8.74 -1.25
CA GLY A 240 -3.01 8.70 -0.31
C GLY A 240 -3.34 10.05 0.35
N THR A 241 -4.56 10.14 0.84
CA THR A 241 -5.19 11.39 1.32
C THR A 241 -6.11 11.10 2.52
N THR A 242 -5.69 10.22 3.44
CA THR A 242 -6.55 9.77 4.55
C THR A 242 -6.93 10.89 5.52
N SER A 243 -6.13 11.98 5.59
CA SER A 243 -6.43 13.16 6.41
C SER A 243 -6.97 14.35 5.62
N GLY A 244 -7.16 14.21 4.31
CA GLY A 244 -7.60 15.26 3.39
C GLY A 244 -6.74 15.31 2.13
N ALA A 245 -7.34 15.77 1.03
CA ALA A 245 -6.71 15.84 -0.29
C ALA A 245 -6.01 17.17 -0.57
N GLU A 246 -6.32 18.21 0.19
CA GLU A 246 -5.78 19.57 0.01
C GLU A 246 -4.95 19.97 1.22
N ALA A 247 -3.76 20.52 0.98
CA ALA A 247 -2.84 20.97 2.01
C ALA A 247 -2.27 22.34 1.70
N THR A 248 -2.14 23.20 2.72
CA THR A 248 -1.37 24.44 2.64
C THR A 248 0.08 24.15 2.99
N VAL A 249 1.00 24.65 2.18
CA VAL A 249 2.45 24.46 2.39
C VAL A 249 3.19 25.78 2.41
N ASN A 250 4.29 25.84 3.16
CA ASN A 250 5.21 26.97 3.18
C ASN A 250 6.07 26.95 1.91
N ILE A 251 5.73 27.81 0.93
CA ILE A 251 6.46 27.89 -0.34
C ILE A 251 7.93 28.29 -0.13
N ARG A 252 8.23 29.14 0.86
CA ARG A 252 9.60 29.50 1.18
C ARG A 252 10.40 28.27 1.62
N ALA A 253 9.87 27.44 2.50
CA ALA A 253 10.52 26.20 2.92
C ALA A 253 10.76 25.26 1.74
N LEU A 254 9.83 25.21 0.78
CA LEU A 254 9.95 24.40 -0.41
C LEU A 254 11.15 24.83 -1.29
N TYR A 255 11.21 26.12 -1.69
CA TYR A 255 12.25 26.56 -2.61
C TYR A 255 13.61 26.74 -1.92
N SER A 256 13.66 27.20 -0.65
CA SER A 256 14.93 27.39 0.04
C SER A 256 15.66 26.11 0.37
N LYS A 257 14.91 25.00 0.47
CA LYS A 257 15.46 23.64 0.63
C LYS A 257 15.65 22.89 -0.69
N GLU A 258 15.31 23.50 -1.83
CA GLU A 258 15.31 22.79 -3.13
C GLU A 258 14.56 21.46 -3.06
N ALA A 259 13.49 21.42 -2.24
CA ALA A 259 12.78 20.18 -1.95
C ALA A 259 11.99 19.67 -3.17
N GLN A 260 11.99 18.36 -3.37
CA GLN A 260 11.33 17.70 -4.49
C GLN A 260 10.10 16.92 -4.00
N ILE A 261 8.95 17.11 -4.65
CA ILE A 261 7.71 16.40 -4.32
C ILE A 261 7.34 15.46 -5.46
N PHE A 262 7.20 14.18 -5.15
CA PHE A 262 6.83 13.13 -6.10
C PHE A 262 5.52 12.47 -5.69
N GLY A 263 4.51 12.51 -6.55
CA GLY A 263 3.33 11.68 -6.42
C GLY A 263 3.67 10.22 -6.75
N ALA A 264 3.24 9.29 -5.93
CA ALA A 264 3.37 7.85 -6.18
C ALA A 264 1.98 7.22 -6.33
N TYR A 265 1.76 6.50 -7.43
CA TYR A 265 0.50 5.82 -7.70
C TYR A 265 0.76 4.34 -8.02
N LEU A 266 0.81 3.51 -6.98
CA LEU A 266 1.18 2.10 -7.02
C LEU A 266 2.66 1.91 -7.43
N GLY A 267 2.93 0.95 -8.28
CA GLY A 267 4.20 0.62 -8.92
C GLY A 267 3.94 -0.26 -10.13
N SER A 268 4.95 -0.48 -10.97
CA SER A 268 4.83 -1.33 -12.14
C SER A 268 4.82 -2.82 -11.80
N LYS A 269 4.37 -3.66 -12.76
CA LYS A 269 4.43 -5.13 -12.64
C LYS A 269 5.87 -5.63 -12.47
N SER A 270 6.84 -5.00 -13.15
CA SER A 270 8.27 -5.32 -13.00
C SER A 270 8.79 -4.98 -11.60
N GLN A 271 8.36 -3.86 -11.03
CA GLN A 271 8.69 -3.52 -9.64
C GLN A 271 8.09 -4.53 -8.64
N LEU A 272 6.88 -5.05 -8.89
CA LEU A 272 6.30 -6.09 -8.04
C LEU A 272 7.14 -7.40 -8.07
N VAL A 273 7.61 -7.80 -9.24
CA VAL A 273 8.51 -8.96 -9.36
C VAL A 273 9.86 -8.72 -8.66
N SER A 274 10.41 -7.51 -8.82
CA SER A 274 11.65 -7.11 -8.13
C SER A 274 11.49 -7.08 -6.60
N LEU A 275 10.37 -6.57 -6.12
CA LEU A 275 10.01 -6.60 -4.69
C LEU A 275 9.97 -8.03 -4.15
N TYR A 276 9.32 -8.97 -4.83
CA TYR A 276 9.28 -10.37 -4.40
C TYR A 276 10.67 -10.99 -4.29
N ARG A 277 11.52 -10.74 -5.29
CA ARG A 277 12.93 -11.22 -5.29
C ARG A 277 13.71 -10.61 -4.13
N PHE A 278 13.58 -9.31 -3.91
CA PHE A 278 14.25 -8.60 -2.80
C PHE A 278 13.80 -9.13 -1.44
N MET A 279 12.49 -9.27 -1.23
CA MET A 279 11.95 -9.78 0.03
C MET A 279 12.40 -11.23 0.31
N LYS A 280 12.44 -12.10 -0.71
CA LYS A 280 12.98 -13.45 -0.60
C LYS A 280 14.45 -13.42 -0.22
N LEU A 281 15.27 -12.63 -0.92
CA LEU A 281 16.71 -12.50 -0.67
C LEU A 281 17.00 -12.00 0.77
N LYS A 282 16.24 -11.03 1.24
CA LYS A 282 16.37 -10.42 2.57
C LYS A 282 15.57 -11.15 3.66
N LYS A 283 14.91 -12.27 3.32
CA LYS A 283 14.06 -13.06 4.23
C LYS A 283 12.97 -12.25 4.93
N ILE A 284 12.39 -11.26 4.22
CA ILE A 284 11.33 -10.39 4.73
C ILE A 284 9.96 -11.02 4.50
N LYS A 285 9.13 -11.04 5.54
CA LYS A 285 7.72 -11.43 5.46
C LYS A 285 6.81 -10.21 5.70
N PRO A 286 5.63 -10.16 5.07
CA PRO A 286 4.69 -9.08 5.33
C PRO A 286 4.11 -9.18 6.74
N ILE A 287 3.76 -8.02 7.29
CA ILE A 287 3.07 -7.95 8.58
C ILE A 287 1.58 -8.14 8.36
N ILE A 288 1.06 -9.24 8.87
CA ILE A 288 -0.39 -9.54 8.87
C ILE A 288 -0.94 -9.22 10.26
N ASP A 289 -1.88 -8.32 10.33
CA ASP A 289 -2.54 -7.94 11.58
C ASP A 289 -3.67 -8.91 11.96
N SER A 290 -4.54 -9.22 10.99
CA SER A 290 -5.70 -10.08 11.23
C SER A 290 -6.25 -10.67 9.94
N ILE A 291 -6.94 -11.80 10.10
CA ILE A 291 -7.63 -12.50 9.01
C ILE A 291 -9.12 -12.59 9.39
N PHE A 292 -9.99 -12.18 8.50
CA PHE A 292 -11.44 -12.29 8.60
C PHE A 292 -11.98 -13.18 7.48
N ASN A 293 -13.11 -13.85 7.66
CA ASN A 293 -13.81 -14.47 6.53
C ASN A 293 -14.46 -13.38 5.66
N LEU A 294 -14.68 -13.65 4.38
CA LEU A 294 -15.31 -12.71 3.45
C LEU A 294 -16.67 -12.19 3.96
N LYS A 295 -17.49 -13.05 4.57
CA LYS A 295 -18.78 -12.66 5.16
C LYS A 295 -18.64 -11.58 6.24
N ASP A 296 -17.48 -11.49 6.88
CA ASP A 296 -17.14 -10.53 7.94
C ASP A 296 -16.39 -9.30 7.43
N ALA A 297 -16.38 -9.04 6.10
CA ALA A 297 -15.70 -7.91 5.49
C ALA A 297 -16.09 -6.55 6.09
N LYS A 298 -17.33 -6.40 6.59
CA LYS A 298 -17.76 -5.19 7.34
C LYS A 298 -16.91 -4.95 8.59
N LEU A 299 -16.57 -6.00 9.33
CA LEU A 299 -15.73 -5.90 10.53
C LEU A 299 -14.29 -5.56 10.18
N ALA A 300 -13.77 -6.14 9.10
CA ALA A 300 -12.45 -5.83 8.56
C ALA A 300 -12.35 -4.34 8.16
N HIS A 301 -13.35 -3.80 7.46
CA HIS A 301 -13.44 -2.38 7.10
C HIS A 301 -13.50 -1.50 8.35
N LYS A 302 -14.38 -1.81 9.32
CA LYS A 302 -14.49 -1.07 10.59
C LYS A 302 -13.16 -1.03 11.35
N LYS A 303 -12.41 -2.15 11.36
CA LYS A 303 -11.08 -2.20 11.97
C LYS A 303 -10.10 -1.27 11.26
N MET A 304 -10.11 -1.21 9.93
CA MET A 304 -9.27 -0.30 9.17
C MET A 304 -9.64 1.17 9.42
N GLU A 305 -10.92 1.50 9.43
CA GLU A 305 -11.41 2.86 9.70
C GLU A 305 -11.03 3.36 11.10
N SER A 306 -11.02 2.47 12.09
CA SER A 306 -10.59 2.81 13.46
C SER A 306 -9.07 2.96 13.61
N SER A 307 -8.28 2.65 12.57
CA SER A 307 -6.80 2.68 12.59
C SER A 307 -6.18 1.83 13.72
N ASN A 308 -6.86 0.77 14.17
CA ASN A 308 -6.40 -0.12 15.24
C ASN A 308 -5.52 -1.28 14.77
N GLN A 309 -5.36 -1.44 13.45
CA GLN A 309 -4.47 -2.46 12.87
C GLN A 309 -3.01 -2.05 12.97
N PHE A 310 -2.12 -3.06 12.85
CA PHE A 310 -0.70 -2.87 12.62
C PHE A 310 -0.23 -3.81 11.51
N GLY A 311 -0.18 -3.31 10.27
CA GLY A 311 0.07 -4.09 9.06
C GLY A 311 -1.18 -4.30 8.21
N LYS A 312 -1.31 -5.48 7.59
CA LYS A 312 -2.37 -5.80 6.63
C LYS A 312 -3.52 -6.60 7.26
N ILE A 313 -4.72 -6.23 6.91
CA ILE A 313 -5.95 -6.98 7.21
C ILE A 313 -6.27 -7.83 5.98
N ILE A 314 -6.54 -9.11 6.17
CA ILE A 314 -6.78 -10.09 5.10
C ILE A 314 -8.19 -10.63 5.18
N LEU A 315 -8.83 -10.83 4.03
CA LEU A 315 -10.05 -11.62 3.90
C LEU A 315 -9.69 -13.01 3.37
N LYS A 316 -10.16 -14.03 4.06
CA LYS A 316 -10.19 -15.41 3.60
C LYS A 316 -11.50 -15.62 2.85
N ILE A 317 -11.40 -16.10 1.62
CA ILE A 317 -12.54 -16.32 0.73
C ILE A 317 -13.03 -17.76 0.85
#